data_252eed88789f90489ea9ecaaf8041269
#
_entry.id   252eed88789f90489ea9ecaaf8041269
#
_cell.length_a   1.000
_cell.length_b   1.000
_cell.length_c   1.000
_cell.angle_alpha   90.00
_cell.angle_beta   90.00
_cell.angle_gamma   90.00
#
_symmetry.space_group_name_H-M   'P 1'
#
loop_
_entity.id
_entity.type
_entity.pdbx_description
1 polymer ?
#
loop_
_entity_poly.entity_id
_entity_poly.type
_entity_poly.pdbx_seq_one_letter_code
_entity_poly.pdbx_strand_id
1 'polypeptide(L)'
;MTLTWIVLASFAGGALSVCAAAFALVLRASWVPMLVSFAIGTLLGAAFLEVIPHAFEQGEPHQAASAILGGILGFFLLEKLLLWRHSHEHGGDEEPLHHHEHPRAGLLIVVGDTVHNFVDGILIAAAFLQSPELGLITAIAIVAHEIPQEVGDFLVLLHSGYSKARAFAMNLLSSFGTLVGGVLGYFTLAGFEDWEPTLLGIVAASMIYVAVADLIPGLHKRPELRATASQALLIALGVAVIALARVVVSNGH
;
A
#
# COMPACT_ATOMS: atom_id res chain seq x y z
N MET A 1 3.52 -17.54 -17.68
CA MET A 1 3.45 -16.09 -17.95
C MET A 1 3.02 -15.29 -16.71
N THR A 2 2.01 -15.71 -15.97
CA THR A 2 1.51 -14.98 -14.77
C THR A 2 2.58 -14.71 -13.72
N LEU A 3 3.36 -15.72 -13.33
CA LEU A 3 4.48 -15.53 -12.38
C LEU A 3 5.50 -14.47 -12.87
N THR A 4 5.76 -14.43 -14.17
CA THR A 4 6.67 -13.44 -14.75
C THR A 4 6.14 -12.02 -14.57
N TRP A 5 4.83 -11.80 -14.77
CA TRP A 5 4.18 -10.52 -14.55
C TRP A 5 4.20 -10.12 -13.07
N ILE A 6 3.91 -11.06 -12.17
CA ILE A 6 3.98 -10.82 -10.71
C ILE A 6 5.39 -10.38 -10.30
N VAL A 7 6.42 -11.12 -10.74
CA VAL A 7 7.82 -10.79 -10.41
C VAL A 7 8.22 -9.43 -10.99
N LEU A 8 7.86 -9.15 -12.23
CA LEU A 8 8.19 -7.87 -12.88
C LEU A 8 7.46 -6.70 -12.19
N ALA A 9 6.17 -6.85 -11.88
CA ALA A 9 5.38 -5.81 -11.23
C ALA A 9 5.89 -5.54 -9.81
N SER A 10 6.10 -6.58 -9.01
CA SER A 10 6.62 -6.47 -7.64
C SER A 10 8.03 -5.87 -7.60
N PHE A 11 8.91 -6.31 -8.49
CA PHE A 11 10.28 -5.79 -8.56
C PHE A 11 10.31 -4.34 -9.06
N ALA A 12 9.56 -4.03 -10.12
CA ALA A 12 9.50 -2.67 -10.68
C ALA A 12 8.85 -1.70 -9.68
N GLY A 13 7.81 -2.12 -8.97
CA GLY A 13 7.17 -1.34 -7.92
C GLY A 13 8.13 -1.01 -6.80
N GLY A 14 8.75 -2.01 -6.19
CA GLY A 14 9.73 -1.81 -5.12
C GLY A 14 10.94 -0.98 -5.56
N ALA A 15 11.47 -1.19 -6.77
CA ALA A 15 12.57 -0.38 -7.29
C ALA A 15 12.15 1.10 -7.49
N LEU A 16 10.93 1.34 -8.00
CA LEU A 16 10.43 2.69 -8.24
C LEU A 16 10.19 3.44 -6.93
N SER A 17 9.57 2.80 -5.93
CA SER A 17 9.29 3.42 -4.64
C SER A 17 10.57 3.73 -3.87
N VAL A 18 11.56 2.84 -3.86
CA VAL A 18 12.87 3.09 -3.25
C VAL A 18 13.64 4.20 -3.96
N CYS A 19 13.58 4.28 -5.29
CA CYS A 19 14.14 5.41 -6.04
C CYS A 19 13.45 6.73 -5.68
N ALA A 20 12.13 6.71 -5.48
CA ALA A 20 11.37 7.88 -5.03
C ALA A 20 11.75 8.29 -3.61
N ALA A 21 11.96 7.33 -2.69
CA ALA A 21 12.47 7.58 -1.34
C ALA A 21 13.85 8.23 -1.37
N ALA A 22 14.79 7.74 -2.21
CA ALA A 22 16.09 8.37 -2.39
C ALA A 22 15.96 9.81 -2.94
N PHE A 23 15.01 10.03 -3.86
CA PHE A 23 14.72 11.34 -4.41
C PHE A 23 14.08 12.30 -3.37
N ALA A 24 13.48 11.76 -2.29
CA ALA A 24 12.96 12.55 -1.17
C ALA A 24 14.00 13.46 -0.51
N LEU A 25 15.29 13.13 -0.61
CA LEU A 25 16.38 14.02 -0.16
C LEU A 25 16.40 15.36 -0.90
N VAL A 26 15.82 15.43 -2.09
CA VAL A 26 15.74 16.62 -2.95
C VAL A 26 14.30 17.14 -3.00
N LEU A 27 13.30 16.32 -2.69
CA LEU A 27 11.89 16.71 -2.64
C LEU A 27 11.63 17.69 -1.50
N ARG A 28 10.82 18.69 -1.79
CA ARG A 28 10.28 19.57 -0.74
C ARG A 28 9.22 18.80 0.04
N ALA A 29 9.25 18.86 1.35
CA ALA A 29 8.25 18.23 2.23
C ALA A 29 6.79 18.61 1.90
N SER A 30 6.60 19.75 1.20
CA SER A 30 5.29 20.19 0.70
C SER A 30 4.69 19.30 -0.40
N TRP A 31 5.48 18.44 -1.04
CA TRP A 31 5.01 17.55 -2.12
C TRP A 31 4.43 16.24 -1.58
N VAL A 32 4.82 15.83 -0.39
CA VAL A 32 4.32 14.57 0.22
C VAL A 32 2.78 14.52 0.28
N PRO A 33 2.06 15.56 0.76
CA PRO A 33 0.59 15.53 0.76
C PRO A 33 -0.02 15.46 -0.64
N MET A 34 0.69 15.93 -1.67
CA MET A 34 0.23 15.84 -3.07
C MET A 34 0.33 14.39 -3.56
N LEU A 35 1.45 13.71 -3.28
CA LEU A 35 1.63 12.30 -3.60
C LEU A 35 0.60 11.43 -2.88
N VAL A 36 0.39 11.68 -1.58
CA VAL A 36 -0.62 10.99 -0.77
C VAL A 36 -2.02 11.19 -1.36
N SER A 37 -2.39 12.42 -1.75
CA SER A 37 -3.70 12.67 -2.35
C SER A 37 -3.90 11.91 -3.67
N PHE A 38 -2.88 11.86 -4.52
CA PHE A 38 -2.92 11.07 -5.76
C PHE A 38 -3.04 9.57 -5.46
N ALA A 39 -2.27 9.06 -4.51
CA ALA A 39 -2.30 7.66 -4.08
C ALA A 39 -3.67 7.22 -3.56
N ILE A 40 -4.35 8.06 -2.76
CA ILE A 40 -5.73 7.80 -2.31
C ILE A 40 -6.65 7.62 -3.53
N GLY A 41 -6.52 8.48 -4.54
CA GLY A 41 -7.32 8.40 -5.75
C GLY A 41 -7.07 7.10 -6.54
N THR A 42 -5.83 6.67 -6.67
CA THR A 42 -5.50 5.42 -7.38
C THR A 42 -6.00 4.19 -6.62
N LEU A 43 -5.83 4.14 -5.29
CA LEU A 43 -6.32 3.03 -4.46
C LEU A 43 -7.86 2.91 -4.52
N LEU A 44 -8.58 4.01 -4.25
CA LEU A 44 -10.03 4.00 -4.30
C LEU A 44 -10.54 3.76 -5.72
N GLY A 45 -9.88 4.34 -6.74
CA GLY A 45 -10.19 4.09 -8.14
C GLY A 45 -10.06 2.61 -8.49
N ALA A 46 -8.95 1.96 -8.13
CA ALA A 46 -8.74 0.53 -8.39
C ALA A 46 -9.75 -0.33 -7.62
N ALA A 47 -9.99 -0.05 -6.34
CA ALA A 47 -10.94 -0.81 -5.53
C ALA A 47 -12.36 -0.74 -6.10
N PHE A 48 -12.89 0.48 -6.36
CA PHE A 48 -14.30 0.68 -6.72
C PHE A 48 -14.60 0.55 -8.22
N LEU A 49 -13.64 0.85 -9.10
CA LEU A 49 -13.87 0.80 -10.55
C LEU A 49 -13.46 -0.52 -11.18
N GLU A 50 -12.63 -1.33 -10.48
CA GLU A 50 -12.09 -2.55 -11.07
C GLU A 50 -12.26 -3.77 -10.16
N VAL A 51 -11.65 -3.76 -8.96
CA VAL A 51 -11.57 -4.98 -8.12
C VAL A 51 -12.94 -5.41 -7.62
N ILE A 52 -13.74 -4.49 -7.06
CA ILE A 52 -15.08 -4.80 -6.52
C ILE A 52 -16.06 -5.22 -7.63
N PRO A 53 -16.18 -4.51 -8.76
CA PRO A 53 -17.00 -4.98 -9.87
C PRO A 53 -16.62 -6.39 -10.31
N HIS A 54 -15.32 -6.66 -10.50
CA HIS A 54 -14.85 -7.97 -10.92
C HIS A 54 -15.17 -9.07 -9.89
N ALA A 55 -15.00 -8.77 -8.59
CA ALA A 55 -15.38 -9.71 -7.53
C ALA A 55 -16.87 -10.04 -7.51
N PHE A 56 -17.73 -9.10 -7.90
CA PHE A 56 -19.18 -9.31 -7.99
C PHE A 56 -19.60 -10.05 -9.27
N GLU A 57 -18.85 -9.92 -10.34
CA GLU A 57 -19.10 -10.62 -11.61
C GLU A 57 -18.69 -12.10 -11.54
N GLN A 58 -17.64 -12.42 -10.75
CA GLN A 58 -17.09 -13.79 -10.67
C GLN A 58 -17.79 -14.68 -9.63
N GLY A 59 -18.68 -14.16 -8.78
CA GLY A 59 -19.34 -14.96 -7.77
C GLY A 59 -20.56 -14.32 -7.14
N GLU A 60 -20.96 -14.88 -6.00
CA GLU A 60 -22.08 -14.36 -5.23
C GLU A 60 -21.75 -12.99 -4.63
N PRO A 61 -22.51 -11.92 -4.92
CA PRO A 61 -22.25 -10.57 -4.41
C PRO A 61 -22.15 -10.50 -2.88
N HIS A 62 -22.94 -11.34 -2.17
CA HIS A 62 -22.87 -11.44 -0.71
C HIS A 62 -21.54 -12.01 -0.20
N GLN A 63 -20.94 -12.96 -0.92
CA GLN A 63 -19.64 -13.52 -0.57
C GLN A 63 -18.55 -12.45 -0.69
N ALA A 64 -18.48 -11.76 -1.83
CA ALA A 64 -17.53 -10.68 -2.06
C ALA A 64 -17.72 -9.53 -1.05
N ALA A 65 -18.96 -9.09 -0.81
CA ALA A 65 -19.23 -8.04 0.18
C ALA A 65 -18.83 -8.44 1.61
N SER A 66 -19.09 -9.71 1.97
CA SER A 66 -18.67 -10.26 3.28
C SER A 66 -17.14 -10.33 3.40
N ALA A 67 -16.46 -10.68 2.32
CA ALA A 67 -15.00 -10.71 2.27
C ALA A 67 -14.40 -9.30 2.38
N ILE A 68 -15.00 -8.29 1.73
CA ILE A 68 -14.61 -6.89 1.88
C ILE A 68 -14.76 -6.44 3.34
N LEU A 69 -15.92 -6.68 3.95
CA LEU A 69 -16.14 -6.33 5.35
C LEU A 69 -15.17 -7.07 6.28
N GLY A 70 -15.03 -8.38 6.10
CA GLY A 70 -14.10 -9.21 6.87
C GLY A 70 -12.65 -8.77 6.71
N GLY A 71 -12.25 -8.40 5.49
CA GLY A 71 -10.93 -7.87 5.18
C GLY A 71 -10.66 -6.54 5.88
N ILE A 72 -11.58 -5.56 5.82
CA ILE A 72 -11.44 -4.28 6.53
C ILE A 72 -11.26 -4.52 8.04
N LEU A 73 -12.07 -5.37 8.65
CA LEU A 73 -11.95 -5.70 10.06
C LEU A 73 -10.66 -6.47 10.36
N GLY A 74 -10.24 -7.34 9.45
CA GLY A 74 -8.99 -8.09 9.55
C GLY A 74 -7.76 -7.17 9.52
N PHE A 75 -7.71 -6.21 8.58
CA PHE A 75 -6.63 -5.22 8.51
C PHE A 75 -6.62 -4.31 9.74
N PHE A 76 -7.79 -3.87 10.22
CA PHE A 76 -7.90 -3.13 11.48
C PHE A 76 -7.32 -3.93 12.66
N LEU A 77 -7.67 -5.22 12.78
CA LEU A 77 -7.14 -6.06 13.85
C LEU A 77 -5.64 -6.31 13.70
N LEU A 78 -5.16 -6.52 12.48
CA LEU A 78 -3.73 -6.70 12.19
C LEU A 78 -2.94 -5.48 12.63
N GLU A 79 -3.37 -4.29 12.24
CA GLU A 79 -2.75 -3.02 12.65
C GLU A 79 -2.78 -2.85 14.17
N LYS A 80 -3.94 -3.09 14.81
CA LYS A 80 -4.06 -3.04 16.27
C LYS A 80 -3.13 -4.01 16.99
N LEU A 81 -2.96 -5.22 16.48
CA LEU A 81 -2.06 -6.23 17.05
C LEU A 81 -0.59 -5.83 16.89
N LEU A 82 -0.23 -5.25 15.76
CA LEU A 82 1.12 -4.72 15.53
C LEU A 82 1.41 -3.56 16.49
N LEU A 83 0.49 -2.61 16.64
CA LEU A 83 0.62 -1.48 17.57
C LEU A 83 0.62 -1.93 19.04
N TRP A 84 -0.26 -2.89 19.42
CA TRP A 84 -0.34 -3.41 20.78
C TRP A 84 0.95 -4.12 21.21
N ARG A 85 1.53 -4.93 20.34
CA ARG A 85 2.80 -5.61 20.59
C ARG A 85 3.93 -4.60 20.88
N HIS A 86 3.87 -3.44 20.23
CA HIS A 86 4.85 -2.38 20.43
C HIS A 86 4.64 -1.60 21.74
N SER A 87 3.39 -1.41 22.20
CA SER A 87 3.10 -0.68 23.45
C SER A 87 3.44 -1.48 24.70
N HIS A 88 3.41 -2.81 24.67
CA HIS A 88 3.74 -3.66 25.81
C HIS A 88 5.24 -3.86 26.08
N GLU A 89 6.12 -3.54 25.14
CA GLU A 89 7.55 -3.47 25.39
C GLU A 89 7.97 -2.20 26.20
N HIS A 90 7.02 -1.29 26.48
CA HIS A 90 7.27 -0.02 27.18
C HIS A 90 6.58 0.09 28.55
N GLY A 91 6.18 -1.03 29.16
CA GLY A 91 5.66 -1.09 30.52
C GLY A 91 6.78 -0.98 31.56
N GLY A 92 7.21 0.24 31.89
CA GLY A 92 8.16 0.52 32.96
C GLY A 92 8.59 1.98 32.95
N ASP A 93 8.01 2.74 33.91
CA ASP A 93 8.44 4.04 34.43
C ASP A 93 8.41 5.26 33.49
N GLU A 94 7.48 6.16 33.80
CA GLU A 94 7.44 7.54 33.34
C GLU A 94 8.72 8.28 33.78
N GLU A 95 9.62 8.54 32.85
CA GLU A 95 10.64 9.59 33.00
C GLU A 95 10.44 10.70 31.97
N PRO A 96 10.73 11.98 32.32
CA PRO A 96 10.39 13.13 31.50
C PRO A 96 11.24 13.20 30.23
N LEU A 97 10.59 13.57 29.15
CA LEU A 97 11.07 13.88 27.79
C LEU A 97 12.49 14.47 27.73
N HIS A 98 13.49 13.59 27.64
CA HIS A 98 14.76 13.93 27.03
C HIS A 98 14.74 13.39 25.59
N HIS A 99 14.97 14.27 24.62
CA HIS A 99 15.16 13.95 23.21
C HIS A 99 16.37 13.01 23.01
N HIS A 100 16.21 11.73 23.30
CA HIS A 100 17.13 10.71 22.86
C HIS A 100 16.52 10.00 21.65
N GLU A 101 17.12 10.24 20.50
CA GLU A 101 16.92 9.55 19.25
C GLU A 101 16.85 8.04 19.50
N HIS A 102 15.68 7.42 19.29
CA HIS A 102 15.49 6.00 19.58
C HIS A 102 15.69 5.17 18.29
N PRO A 103 16.83 4.49 18.10
CA PRO A 103 17.06 3.56 16.99
C PRO A 103 15.98 2.45 16.89
N ARG A 104 15.31 2.17 18.01
CA ARG A 104 14.21 1.19 18.08
C ARG A 104 12.98 1.61 17.27
N ALA A 105 12.61 2.89 17.28
CA ALA A 105 11.46 3.38 16.50
C ALA A 105 11.65 3.15 14.99
N GLY A 106 12.86 3.40 14.47
CA GLY A 106 13.17 3.13 13.07
C GLY A 106 13.12 1.65 12.71
N LEU A 107 13.57 0.75 13.60
CA LEU A 107 13.48 -0.70 13.34
C LEU A 107 12.02 -1.17 13.29
N LEU A 108 11.16 -0.64 14.15
CA LEU A 108 9.73 -1.00 14.19
C LEU A 108 9.02 -0.60 12.90
N ILE A 109 9.34 0.59 12.36
CA ILE A 109 8.81 1.04 11.07
C ILE A 109 9.23 0.07 9.96
N VAL A 110 10.51 -0.31 9.89
CA VAL A 110 11.00 -1.26 8.87
C VAL A 110 10.31 -2.62 8.97
N VAL A 111 10.07 -3.12 10.18
CA VAL A 111 9.34 -4.39 10.37
C VAL A 111 7.89 -4.25 9.93
N GLY A 112 7.21 -3.18 10.31
CA GLY A 112 5.82 -2.90 9.89
C GLY A 112 5.71 -2.77 8.38
N ASP A 113 6.58 -1.99 7.77
CA ASP A 113 6.67 -1.77 6.35
C ASP A 113 7.00 -3.08 5.58
N THR A 114 7.92 -3.91 6.08
CA THR A 114 8.19 -5.23 5.48
C THR A 114 6.96 -6.13 5.45
N VAL A 115 6.15 -6.13 6.53
CA VAL A 115 4.89 -6.90 6.58
C VAL A 115 3.87 -6.32 5.61
N HIS A 116 3.76 -4.99 5.53
CA HIS A 116 2.88 -4.29 4.61
C HIS A 116 3.23 -4.64 3.15
N ASN A 117 4.46 -4.44 2.77
CA ASN A 117 5.02 -4.80 1.46
C ASN A 117 4.79 -6.28 1.11
N PHE A 118 4.98 -7.17 2.08
CA PHE A 118 4.71 -8.60 1.87
C PHE A 118 3.23 -8.89 1.55
N VAL A 119 2.31 -8.25 2.27
CA VAL A 119 0.87 -8.35 1.99
C VAL A 119 0.55 -7.80 0.61
N ASP A 120 1.10 -6.66 0.24
CA ASP A 120 0.91 -6.06 -1.09
C ASP A 120 1.37 -6.98 -2.21
N GLY A 121 2.48 -7.68 -2.02
CA GLY A 121 2.91 -8.72 -2.95
C GLY A 121 1.90 -9.84 -3.13
N ILE A 122 1.30 -10.32 -2.04
CA ILE A 122 0.23 -11.33 -2.09
C ILE A 122 -0.99 -10.80 -2.84
N LEU A 123 -1.37 -9.52 -2.61
CA LEU A 123 -2.50 -8.88 -3.29
C LEU A 123 -2.25 -8.72 -4.79
N ILE A 124 -1.04 -8.35 -5.20
CA ILE A 124 -0.62 -8.32 -6.60
C ILE A 124 -0.74 -9.72 -7.22
N ALA A 125 -0.25 -10.76 -6.53
CA ALA A 125 -0.33 -12.13 -7.02
C ALA A 125 -1.80 -12.59 -7.16
N ALA A 126 -2.64 -12.31 -6.17
CA ALA A 126 -4.06 -12.64 -6.20
C ALA A 126 -4.74 -12.00 -7.42
N ALA A 127 -4.49 -10.73 -7.69
CA ALA A 127 -5.06 -10.01 -8.81
C ALA A 127 -4.56 -10.54 -10.18
N PHE A 128 -3.24 -10.83 -10.33
CA PHE A 128 -2.69 -11.41 -11.55
C PHE A 128 -3.13 -12.85 -11.81
N LEU A 129 -3.47 -13.59 -10.78
CA LEU A 129 -4.03 -14.93 -10.95
C LEU A 129 -5.44 -14.89 -11.56
N GLN A 130 -6.17 -13.80 -11.37
CA GLN A 130 -7.48 -13.61 -11.96
C GLN A 130 -7.39 -13.17 -13.42
N SER A 131 -6.72 -12.05 -13.67
CA SER A 131 -6.43 -11.60 -15.02
C SER A 131 -5.18 -10.71 -15.06
N PRO A 132 -4.46 -10.66 -16.18
CA PRO A 132 -3.36 -9.72 -16.37
C PRO A 132 -3.78 -8.26 -16.20
N GLU A 133 -4.99 -7.91 -16.64
CA GLU A 133 -5.56 -6.56 -16.56
C GLU A 133 -5.74 -6.13 -15.10
N LEU A 134 -6.42 -6.98 -14.31
CA LEU A 134 -6.66 -6.73 -12.90
C LEU A 134 -5.34 -6.65 -12.13
N GLY A 135 -4.41 -7.56 -12.43
CA GLY A 135 -3.07 -7.57 -11.85
C GLY A 135 -2.30 -6.28 -12.12
N LEU A 136 -2.35 -5.77 -13.36
CA LEU A 136 -1.68 -4.53 -13.73
C LEU A 136 -2.28 -3.31 -13.03
N ILE A 137 -3.62 -3.21 -12.99
CA ILE A 137 -4.31 -2.10 -12.32
C ILE A 137 -4.05 -2.12 -10.82
N THR A 138 -4.12 -3.29 -10.20
CA THR A 138 -3.77 -3.48 -8.79
C THR A 138 -2.32 -3.07 -8.50
N ALA A 139 -1.38 -3.51 -9.34
CA ALA A 139 0.04 -3.14 -9.19
C ALA A 139 0.26 -1.63 -9.33
N ILE A 140 -0.39 -0.96 -10.29
CA ILE A 140 -0.31 0.51 -10.44
C ILE A 140 -0.82 1.21 -9.18
N ALA A 141 -1.94 0.77 -8.62
CA ALA A 141 -2.52 1.36 -7.42
C ALA A 141 -1.62 1.16 -6.20
N ILE A 142 -1.04 -0.04 -6.05
CA ILE A 142 -0.10 -0.37 -4.97
C ILE A 142 1.17 0.48 -5.10
N VAL A 143 1.81 0.52 -6.26
CA VAL A 143 3.00 1.35 -6.48
C VAL A 143 2.73 2.83 -6.21
N ALA A 144 1.55 3.32 -6.55
CA ALA A 144 1.19 4.72 -6.33
C ALA A 144 1.11 5.09 -4.84
N HIS A 145 0.71 4.18 -3.95
CA HIS A 145 0.69 4.46 -2.51
C HIS A 145 2.02 4.13 -1.82
N GLU A 146 2.76 3.16 -2.33
CA GLU A 146 4.10 2.82 -1.85
C GLU A 146 5.08 4.01 -1.97
N ILE A 147 5.00 4.80 -3.05
CA ILE A 147 5.87 5.96 -3.23
C ILE A 147 5.82 6.95 -2.06
N PRO A 148 4.65 7.48 -1.64
CA PRO A 148 4.58 8.38 -0.48
C PRO A 148 4.93 7.68 0.85
N GLN A 149 4.62 6.40 0.99
CA GLN A 149 4.92 5.61 2.18
C GLN A 149 6.43 5.46 2.37
N GLU A 150 7.13 4.95 1.37
CA GLU A 150 8.59 4.80 1.39
C GLU A 150 9.34 6.14 1.59
N VAL A 151 8.81 7.24 1.01
CA VAL A 151 9.30 8.59 1.29
C VAL A 151 9.13 8.94 2.76
N GLY A 152 7.98 8.64 3.35
CA GLY A 152 7.67 8.85 4.77
C GLY A 152 8.62 8.08 5.67
N ASP A 153 8.75 6.78 5.43
CA ASP A 153 9.59 5.87 6.23
C ASP A 153 11.07 6.23 6.15
N PHE A 154 11.54 6.58 4.95
CA PHE A 154 12.90 7.09 4.78
C PHE A 154 13.17 8.34 5.63
N LEU A 155 12.23 9.31 5.65
CA LEU A 155 12.36 10.51 6.47
C LEU A 155 12.34 10.19 7.97
N VAL A 156 11.47 9.28 8.40
CA VAL A 156 11.42 8.85 9.81
C VAL A 156 12.71 8.15 10.22
N LEU A 157 13.27 7.27 9.37
CA LEU A 157 14.57 6.64 9.61
C LEU A 157 15.68 7.66 9.78
N LEU A 158 15.73 8.70 8.94
CA LEU A 158 16.70 9.79 9.10
C LEU A 158 16.53 10.55 10.41
N HIS A 159 15.29 10.86 10.82
CA HIS A 159 14.99 11.51 12.09
C HIS A 159 15.29 10.62 13.31
N SER A 160 15.27 9.30 13.13
CA SER A 160 15.68 8.32 14.14
C SER A 160 17.20 8.12 14.23
N GLY A 161 17.99 8.98 13.55
CA GLY A 161 19.46 8.98 13.64
C GLY A 161 20.16 8.00 12.68
N TYR A 162 19.43 7.33 11.76
CA TYR A 162 20.07 6.48 10.77
C TYR A 162 20.79 7.31 9.70
N SER A 163 21.96 6.83 9.25
CA SER A 163 22.63 7.44 8.11
C SER A 163 21.80 7.23 6.83
N LYS A 164 21.95 8.13 5.86
CA LYS A 164 21.25 8.06 4.56
C LYS A 164 21.41 6.69 3.90
N ALA A 165 22.63 6.15 3.90
CA ALA A 165 22.92 4.84 3.30
C ALA A 165 22.20 3.70 4.05
N ARG A 166 22.13 3.77 5.38
CA ARG A 166 21.45 2.76 6.19
C ARG A 166 19.94 2.86 6.05
N ALA A 167 19.37 4.06 6.07
CA ALA A 167 17.94 4.28 5.83
C ALA A 167 17.53 3.76 4.45
N PHE A 168 18.31 4.08 3.41
CA PHE A 168 18.07 3.55 2.06
C PHE A 168 18.16 2.01 1.99
N ALA A 169 19.16 1.42 2.63
CA ALA A 169 19.29 -0.04 2.66
C ALA A 169 18.13 -0.73 3.39
N MET A 170 17.59 -0.09 4.44
CA MET A 170 16.43 -0.61 5.18
C MET A 170 15.15 -0.54 4.34
N ASN A 171 14.88 0.59 3.66
CA ASN A 171 13.75 0.69 2.72
C ASN A 171 13.87 -0.32 1.57
N LEU A 172 15.08 -0.50 1.02
CA LEU A 172 15.29 -1.51 -0.02
C LEU A 172 15.03 -2.92 0.50
N LEU A 173 15.39 -3.21 1.74
CA LEU A 173 15.15 -4.51 2.36
C LEU A 173 13.65 -4.75 2.61
N SER A 174 12.92 -3.75 3.11
CA SER A 174 11.47 -3.86 3.33
C SER A 174 10.70 -4.02 2.02
N SER A 175 11.04 -3.24 0.98
CA SER A 175 10.43 -3.36 -0.36
C SER A 175 10.64 -4.73 -1.00
N PHE A 176 11.65 -5.50 -0.58
CA PHE A 176 11.82 -6.88 -1.02
C PHE A 176 10.69 -7.80 -0.53
N GLY A 177 9.97 -7.37 0.51
CA GLY A 177 8.76 -8.02 1.00
C GLY A 177 7.72 -8.23 -0.09
N THR A 178 7.50 -7.25 -0.96
CA THR A 178 6.55 -7.32 -2.08
C THR A 178 6.90 -8.44 -3.06
N LEU A 179 8.17 -8.59 -3.39
CA LEU A 179 8.61 -9.68 -4.27
C LEU A 179 8.42 -11.05 -3.61
N VAL A 180 8.79 -11.19 -2.34
CA VAL A 180 8.61 -12.45 -1.58
C VAL A 180 7.13 -12.78 -1.45
N GLY A 181 6.30 -11.80 -1.08
CA GLY A 181 4.85 -11.95 -0.98
C GLY A 181 4.21 -12.35 -2.31
N GLY A 182 4.62 -11.70 -3.41
CA GLY A 182 4.14 -12.01 -4.76
C GLY A 182 4.47 -13.43 -5.20
N VAL A 183 5.71 -13.88 -5.01
CA VAL A 183 6.12 -15.23 -5.36
C VAL A 183 5.41 -16.27 -4.50
N LEU A 184 5.37 -16.08 -3.17
CA LEU A 184 4.66 -16.99 -2.27
C LEU A 184 3.16 -16.99 -2.53
N GLY A 185 2.56 -15.82 -2.77
CA GLY A 185 1.16 -15.67 -3.13
C GLY A 185 0.83 -16.48 -4.39
N TYR A 186 1.65 -16.39 -5.44
CA TYR A 186 1.45 -17.20 -6.64
C TYR A 186 1.39 -18.70 -6.34
N PHE A 187 2.33 -19.25 -5.59
CA PHE A 187 2.36 -20.69 -5.31
C PHE A 187 1.29 -21.14 -4.31
N THR A 188 0.88 -20.28 -3.39
CA THR A 188 -0.12 -20.64 -2.38
C THR A 188 -1.55 -20.45 -2.86
N LEU A 189 -1.81 -19.46 -3.71
CA LEU A 189 -3.15 -19.13 -4.19
C LEU A 189 -3.53 -19.82 -5.50
N ALA A 190 -2.57 -20.33 -6.27
CA ALA A 190 -2.78 -20.96 -7.59
C ALA A 190 -3.65 -22.25 -7.59
N GLY A 191 -4.24 -22.64 -6.49
CA GLY A 191 -5.17 -23.77 -6.42
C GLY A 191 -6.51 -23.40 -5.78
N PHE A 192 -6.76 -22.11 -5.55
CA PHE A 192 -7.94 -21.59 -4.85
C PHE A 192 -8.90 -20.84 -5.77
N GLU A 193 -9.19 -21.44 -6.96
CA GLU A 193 -10.10 -20.84 -7.95
C GLU A 193 -11.51 -20.60 -7.36
N ASP A 194 -12.02 -21.52 -6.54
CA ASP A 194 -13.32 -21.37 -5.86
C ASP A 194 -13.38 -20.19 -4.85
N TRP A 195 -12.22 -19.62 -4.48
CA TRP A 195 -12.11 -18.52 -3.50
C TRP A 195 -11.92 -17.16 -4.16
N GLU A 196 -12.00 -17.11 -5.47
CA GLU A 196 -11.76 -15.91 -6.28
C GLU A 196 -12.50 -14.66 -5.76
N PRO A 197 -13.85 -14.68 -5.54
CA PRO A 197 -14.56 -13.51 -5.05
C PRO A 197 -14.11 -13.08 -3.66
N THR A 198 -13.71 -14.06 -2.82
CA THR A 198 -13.18 -13.81 -1.48
C THR A 198 -11.80 -13.13 -1.54
N LEU A 199 -10.90 -13.64 -2.39
CA LEU A 199 -9.56 -13.08 -2.57
C LEU A 199 -9.64 -11.64 -3.09
N LEU A 200 -10.45 -11.39 -4.11
CA LEU A 200 -10.67 -10.04 -4.64
C LEU A 200 -11.33 -9.12 -3.62
N GLY A 201 -12.25 -9.64 -2.81
CA GLY A 201 -12.82 -8.89 -1.69
C GLY A 201 -11.77 -8.45 -0.68
N ILE A 202 -10.79 -9.31 -0.36
CA ILE A 202 -9.66 -8.98 0.51
C ILE A 202 -8.74 -7.94 -0.13
N VAL A 203 -8.45 -8.07 -1.45
CA VAL A 203 -7.68 -7.06 -2.20
C VAL A 203 -8.34 -5.69 -2.12
N ALA A 204 -9.65 -5.61 -2.41
CA ALA A 204 -10.42 -4.37 -2.32
C ALA A 204 -10.41 -3.80 -0.89
N ALA A 205 -10.58 -4.66 0.11
CA ALA A 205 -10.56 -4.28 1.53
C ALA A 205 -9.22 -3.65 1.93
N SER A 206 -8.10 -4.20 1.49
CA SER A 206 -6.77 -3.63 1.74
C SER A 206 -6.65 -2.23 1.15
N MET A 207 -6.99 -2.08 -0.13
CA MET A 207 -6.93 -0.78 -0.82
C MET A 207 -7.79 0.29 -0.13
N ILE A 208 -9.01 -0.09 0.26
CA ILE A 208 -9.92 0.82 0.99
C ILE A 208 -9.34 1.15 2.37
N TYR A 209 -8.84 0.15 3.08
CA TYR A 209 -8.31 0.34 4.43
C TYR A 209 -7.11 1.28 4.42
N VAL A 210 -6.11 1.04 3.57
CA VAL A 210 -4.94 1.92 3.41
C VAL A 210 -5.37 3.35 3.04
N ALA A 211 -6.27 3.51 2.06
CA ALA A 211 -6.71 4.83 1.65
C ALA A 211 -7.41 5.59 2.79
N VAL A 212 -8.32 4.93 3.52
CA VAL A 212 -9.23 5.59 4.48
C VAL A 212 -8.63 5.66 5.89
N ALA A 213 -7.97 4.60 6.36
CA ALA A 213 -7.44 4.53 7.71
C ALA A 213 -6.04 5.18 7.83
N ASP A 214 -5.18 4.99 6.83
CA ASP A 214 -3.79 5.46 6.91
C ASP A 214 -3.59 6.81 6.23
N LEU A 215 -4.04 6.96 4.98
CA LEU A 215 -3.68 8.11 4.16
C LEU A 215 -4.57 9.33 4.38
N ILE A 216 -5.91 9.17 4.41
CA ILE A 216 -6.85 10.29 4.56
C ILE A 216 -6.65 11.07 5.87
N PRO A 217 -6.41 10.46 7.05
CA PRO A 217 -6.20 11.22 8.29
C PRO A 217 -5.03 12.19 8.21
N GLY A 218 -3.99 11.85 7.44
CA GLY A 218 -2.83 12.72 7.18
C GLY A 218 -3.22 14.02 6.45
N LEU A 219 -4.20 13.98 5.56
CA LEU A 219 -4.67 15.14 4.79
C LEU A 219 -5.51 16.11 5.64
N HIS A 220 -6.25 15.61 6.63
CA HIS A 220 -7.06 16.44 7.53
C HIS A 220 -6.25 17.42 8.38
N LYS A 221 -4.94 17.21 8.50
CA LYS A 221 -4.03 18.15 9.20
C LYS A 221 -3.86 19.48 8.47
N ARG A 222 -4.38 19.63 7.25
CA ARG A 222 -4.30 20.84 6.42
C ARG A 222 -5.70 21.23 5.93
N PRO A 223 -6.50 21.93 6.77
CA PRO A 223 -7.89 22.27 6.47
C PRO A 223 -8.08 23.49 5.57
N GLU A 224 -7.00 24.13 5.09
CA GLU A 224 -7.14 25.32 4.25
C GLU A 224 -7.83 24.98 2.92
N LEU A 225 -8.75 25.85 2.46
CA LEU A 225 -9.52 25.66 1.23
C LEU A 225 -8.65 25.40 -0.01
N ARG A 226 -7.49 26.06 -0.09
CA ARG A 226 -6.54 25.86 -1.20
C ARG A 226 -5.91 24.48 -1.17
N ALA A 227 -5.55 23.99 0.02
CA ALA A 227 -5.05 22.63 0.21
C ALA A 227 -6.14 21.62 -0.11
N THR A 228 -7.35 21.82 0.41
CA THR A 228 -8.50 20.95 0.14
C THR A 228 -8.82 20.85 -1.36
N ALA A 229 -8.83 21.97 -2.09
CA ALA A 229 -9.08 21.97 -3.53
C ALA A 229 -7.98 21.20 -4.29
N SER A 230 -6.71 21.41 -3.96
CA SER A 230 -5.60 20.68 -4.59
C SER A 230 -5.63 19.18 -4.26
N GLN A 231 -5.96 18.82 -3.03
CA GLN A 231 -6.12 17.42 -2.62
C GLN A 231 -7.26 16.74 -3.38
N ALA A 232 -8.44 17.38 -3.46
CA ALA A 232 -9.58 16.85 -4.20
C ALA A 232 -9.27 16.66 -5.69
N LEU A 233 -8.55 17.63 -6.30
CA LEU A 233 -8.13 17.53 -7.69
C LEU A 233 -7.17 16.36 -7.93
N LEU A 234 -6.20 16.16 -7.02
CA LEU A 234 -5.22 15.07 -7.13
C LEU A 234 -5.85 13.70 -6.88
N ILE A 235 -6.80 13.60 -5.93
CA ILE A 235 -7.61 12.38 -5.75
C ILE A 235 -8.39 12.09 -7.04
N ALA A 236 -9.08 13.08 -7.61
CA ALA A 236 -9.80 12.92 -8.87
C ALA A 236 -8.88 12.52 -10.04
N LEU A 237 -7.66 13.07 -10.07
CA LEU A 237 -6.64 12.69 -11.05
C LEU A 237 -6.21 11.22 -10.88
N GLY A 238 -5.98 10.77 -9.66
CA GLY A 238 -5.66 9.37 -9.35
C GLY A 238 -6.76 8.41 -9.83
N VAL A 239 -8.03 8.73 -9.52
CA VAL A 239 -9.19 7.98 -10.03
C VAL A 239 -9.22 7.97 -11.56
N ALA A 240 -8.99 9.12 -12.20
CA ALA A 240 -8.99 9.24 -13.66
C ALA A 240 -7.87 8.41 -14.32
N VAL A 241 -6.69 8.34 -13.70
CA VAL A 241 -5.58 7.50 -14.19
C VAL A 241 -5.98 6.02 -14.20
N ILE A 242 -6.61 5.53 -13.13
CA ILE A 242 -7.10 4.15 -13.08
C ILE A 242 -8.19 3.91 -14.13
N ALA A 243 -9.16 4.82 -14.25
CA ALA A 243 -10.21 4.71 -15.25
C ALA A 243 -9.66 4.67 -16.69
N LEU A 244 -8.62 5.47 -16.98
CA LEU A 244 -7.93 5.45 -18.27
C LEU A 244 -7.12 4.16 -18.47
N ALA A 245 -6.40 3.70 -17.45
CA ALA A 245 -5.64 2.46 -17.50
C ALA A 245 -6.57 1.28 -17.84
N ARG A 246 -7.75 1.21 -17.20
CA ARG A 246 -8.79 0.22 -17.52
C ARG A 246 -9.15 0.25 -19.02
N VAL A 247 -9.47 1.42 -19.57
CA VAL A 247 -9.87 1.56 -20.99
C VAL A 247 -8.75 1.15 -21.94
N VAL A 248 -7.50 1.51 -21.62
CA VAL A 248 -6.34 1.17 -22.48
C VAL A 248 -6.08 -0.32 -22.44
N VAL A 249 -6.14 -0.93 -21.27
CA VAL A 249 -5.87 -2.37 -21.09
C VAL A 249 -6.99 -3.21 -21.71
N SER A 250 -8.27 -2.83 -21.53
CA SER A 250 -9.42 -3.55 -22.09
C SER A 250 -9.53 -3.44 -23.63
N ASN A 251 -9.01 -2.36 -24.23
CA ASN A 251 -9.03 -2.18 -25.71
C ASN A 251 -7.77 -2.81 -26.39
N GLY A 252 -6.82 -3.31 -25.64
CA GLY A 252 -5.60 -3.94 -26.16
C GLY A 252 -5.75 -5.43 -26.49
N HIS A 253 -6.93 -5.99 -26.27
CA HIS A 253 -7.36 -7.35 -26.61
C HIS A 253 -8.58 -7.31 -27.54
#